data_8821dcdea4eccebde54d391ec881b907
#
_entry.id   8821dcdea4eccebde54d391ec881b907
#
_cell.length_a   1.000
_cell.length_b   1.000
_cell.length_c   1.000
_cell.angle_alpha   90.00
_cell.angle_beta   90.00
_cell.angle_gamma   90.00
#
_symmetry.space_group_name_H-M   'P 1'
#
loop_
_entity.id
_entity.type
_entity.pdbx_description
1 polymer ?
#
loop_
_entity_poly.entity_id
_entity_poly.type
_entity_poly.pdbx_seq_one_letter_code
_entity_poly.pdbx_strand_id
1 'polypeptide(L)'
;MSISAIITAYERIEQTLATLRVIQNCMPPPDETLVHVDANQLACENAIRNDFPSVRILRSEDHVGPGGGRNKLVAAAQFELVASFDDDSYPIDSDYFARALRIFEKFPEASLVCAALYHAGESIGLDERSAHWAADFSGGACIFRRQAFLDAGRYVPLPVAYGMEEVDLAIRLHSQGGKILTTRWLRVFHNTDLKRHGDPRVTAGSIANLALLAYLRYPVSLWGIGVGQCANRLLWLLRHGRRRGILRGVTMIPPHVWENRRYRAPVSKKVVRSYLALRRAPVVVEL
;
A
#
# COMPACT_ATOMS: atom_id res chain seq x y z
N MET A 1 -18.90 13.91 -1.05
CA MET A 1 -17.85 13.03 -1.61
C MET A 1 -18.32 11.60 -1.52
N SER A 2 -17.92 10.74 -2.47
CA SER A 2 -18.26 9.29 -2.50
C SER A 2 -16.99 8.45 -2.53
N ILE A 3 -17.09 7.20 -2.02
CA ILE A 3 -15.94 6.31 -1.84
C ILE A 3 -16.16 4.98 -2.57
N SER A 4 -15.16 4.58 -3.39
CA SER A 4 -15.00 3.22 -3.89
C SER A 4 -14.15 2.42 -2.92
N ALA A 5 -14.58 1.22 -2.52
CA ALA A 5 -13.72 0.25 -1.83
C ALA A 5 -13.07 -0.69 -2.86
N ILE A 6 -11.76 -0.90 -2.75
CA ILE A 6 -11.02 -1.81 -3.64
C ILE A 6 -10.29 -2.87 -2.84
N ILE A 7 -10.30 -4.11 -3.34
CA ILE A 7 -9.67 -5.27 -2.71
C ILE A 7 -8.84 -6.02 -3.74
N THR A 8 -7.59 -6.35 -3.41
CA THR A 8 -6.76 -7.26 -4.23
C THR A 8 -6.80 -8.67 -3.64
N ALA A 9 -7.25 -9.65 -4.42
CA ALA A 9 -7.44 -11.03 -3.99
C ALA A 9 -6.49 -11.98 -4.72
N TYR A 10 -5.79 -12.84 -3.94
CA TYR A 10 -4.91 -13.88 -4.45
C TYR A 10 -4.88 -15.10 -3.51
N GLU A 11 -5.31 -16.28 -3.99
CA GLU A 11 -5.24 -17.58 -3.28
C GLU A 11 -6.01 -17.68 -1.94
N ARG A 12 -6.77 -16.67 -1.51
CA ARG A 12 -7.39 -16.61 -0.18
C ARG A 12 -8.88 -16.31 -0.25
N ILE A 13 -9.68 -17.30 -0.73
CA ILE A 13 -11.12 -17.13 -0.98
C ILE A 13 -11.85 -16.75 0.31
N GLU A 14 -11.68 -17.54 1.40
CA GLU A 14 -12.40 -17.32 2.64
C GLU A 14 -12.10 -15.95 3.28
N GLN A 15 -10.83 -15.54 3.24
CA GLN A 15 -10.42 -14.23 3.75
C GLN A 15 -11.04 -13.11 2.91
N THR A 16 -11.01 -13.26 1.58
CA THR A 16 -11.63 -12.28 0.66
C THR A 16 -13.12 -12.12 0.96
N LEU A 17 -13.86 -13.22 1.12
CA LEU A 17 -15.29 -13.18 1.44
C LEU A 17 -15.53 -12.57 2.83
N ALA A 18 -14.70 -12.89 3.82
CA ALA A 18 -14.79 -12.30 5.15
C ALA A 18 -14.55 -10.78 5.12
N THR A 19 -13.54 -10.32 4.40
CA THR A 19 -13.24 -8.90 4.20
C THR A 19 -14.40 -8.18 3.53
N LEU A 20 -14.98 -8.76 2.48
CA LEU A 20 -16.15 -8.20 1.79
C LEU A 20 -17.36 -8.06 2.73
N ARG A 21 -17.64 -9.08 3.57
CA ARG A 21 -18.73 -9.00 4.56
C ARG A 21 -18.56 -7.83 5.51
N VAL A 22 -17.35 -7.62 6.03
CA VAL A 22 -17.08 -6.50 6.95
C VAL A 22 -17.28 -5.16 6.24
N ILE A 23 -16.73 -5.01 5.03
CA ILE A 23 -16.82 -3.76 4.26
C ILE A 23 -18.27 -3.40 3.93
N GLN A 24 -19.09 -4.39 3.50
CA GLN A 24 -20.50 -4.15 3.17
C GLN A 24 -21.37 -3.89 4.40
N ASN A 25 -20.95 -4.35 5.59
CA ASN A 25 -21.66 -4.10 6.86
C ASN A 25 -21.28 -2.75 7.50
N CYS A 26 -20.37 -1.98 6.92
CA CYS A 26 -20.12 -0.61 7.38
C CYS A 26 -21.36 0.28 7.20
N MET A 27 -21.50 1.30 8.06
CA MET A 27 -22.64 2.22 8.05
C MET A 27 -22.15 3.68 8.00
N PRO A 28 -22.26 4.36 6.85
CA PRO A 28 -22.70 3.84 5.56
C PRO A 28 -21.70 2.85 4.93
N PRO A 29 -22.13 1.95 4.06
CA PRO A 29 -21.24 1.15 3.24
C PRO A 29 -20.55 2.04 2.18
N PRO A 30 -19.51 1.57 1.48
CA PRO A 30 -18.94 2.30 0.35
C PRO A 30 -19.95 2.38 -0.80
N ASP A 31 -19.84 3.42 -1.63
CA ASP A 31 -20.76 3.66 -2.76
C ASP A 31 -20.56 2.63 -3.89
N GLU A 32 -19.38 2.05 -4.02
CA GLU A 32 -19.10 0.87 -4.85
C GLU A 32 -18.01 0.00 -4.23
N THR A 33 -18.00 -1.28 -4.57
CA THR A 33 -16.94 -2.21 -4.17
C THR A 33 -16.40 -2.93 -5.41
N LEU A 34 -15.07 -2.92 -5.58
CA LEU A 34 -14.38 -3.62 -6.66
C LEU A 34 -13.37 -4.61 -6.09
N VAL A 35 -13.28 -5.78 -6.71
CA VAL A 35 -12.27 -6.79 -6.38
C VAL A 35 -11.45 -7.10 -7.62
N HIS A 36 -10.12 -7.13 -7.48
CA HIS A 36 -9.24 -7.68 -8.48
C HIS A 36 -8.84 -9.10 -8.10
N VAL A 37 -9.19 -10.06 -8.93
CA VAL A 37 -8.80 -11.48 -8.79
C VAL A 37 -7.57 -11.72 -9.66
N ASP A 38 -6.44 -11.98 -9.02
CA ASP A 38 -5.15 -12.16 -9.68
C ASP A 38 -4.93 -13.62 -10.15
N ALA A 39 -4.12 -13.79 -11.20
CA ALA A 39 -3.69 -15.10 -11.72
C ALA A 39 -4.81 -16.08 -12.05
N ASN A 40 -5.86 -15.60 -12.73
CA ASN A 40 -6.98 -16.43 -13.28
C ASN A 40 -7.67 -17.34 -12.26
N GLN A 41 -7.85 -16.91 -11.02
CA GLN A 41 -8.47 -17.70 -9.95
C GLN A 41 -10.00 -17.74 -10.06
N LEU A 42 -10.52 -18.54 -10.99
CA LEU A 42 -11.95 -18.65 -11.27
C LEU A 42 -12.79 -19.09 -10.05
N ALA A 43 -12.24 -19.92 -9.16
CA ALA A 43 -12.93 -20.32 -7.95
C ALA A 43 -13.21 -19.13 -7.02
N CYS A 44 -12.24 -18.22 -6.86
CA CYS A 44 -12.41 -16.99 -6.10
C CYS A 44 -13.45 -16.06 -6.74
N GLU A 45 -13.35 -15.87 -8.07
CA GLU A 45 -14.33 -15.06 -8.82
C GLU A 45 -15.75 -15.60 -8.64
N ASN A 46 -15.96 -16.91 -8.81
CA ASN A 46 -17.27 -17.54 -8.68
C ASN A 46 -17.83 -17.41 -7.26
N ALA A 47 -17.00 -17.60 -6.23
CA ALA A 47 -17.41 -17.43 -4.84
C ALA A 47 -17.86 -15.98 -4.56
N ILE A 48 -17.13 -14.99 -5.05
CA ILE A 48 -17.50 -13.57 -4.91
C ILE A 48 -18.82 -13.28 -5.64
N ARG A 49 -18.99 -13.76 -6.87
CA ARG A 49 -20.24 -13.56 -7.64
C ARG A 49 -21.47 -14.13 -6.96
N ASN A 50 -21.32 -15.30 -6.33
CA ASN A 50 -22.41 -15.97 -5.64
C ASN A 50 -22.83 -15.24 -4.35
N ASP A 51 -21.86 -14.86 -3.50
CA ASP A 51 -22.12 -14.26 -2.20
C ASP A 51 -22.34 -12.73 -2.27
N PHE A 52 -21.74 -12.06 -3.28
CA PHE A 52 -21.72 -10.60 -3.41
C PHE A 52 -21.99 -10.16 -4.86
N PRO A 53 -23.20 -10.33 -5.38
CA PRO A 53 -23.53 -10.06 -6.80
C PRO A 53 -23.36 -8.58 -7.21
N SER A 54 -23.37 -7.65 -6.25
CA SER A 54 -23.17 -6.21 -6.49
C SER A 54 -21.69 -5.82 -6.62
N VAL A 55 -20.77 -6.71 -6.27
CA VAL A 55 -19.32 -6.44 -6.32
C VAL A 55 -18.85 -6.53 -7.78
N ARG A 56 -18.16 -5.49 -8.20
CA ARG A 56 -17.55 -5.46 -9.53
C ARG A 56 -16.20 -6.17 -9.52
N ILE A 57 -16.06 -7.20 -10.35
CA ILE A 57 -14.85 -8.02 -10.41
C ILE A 57 -14.02 -7.66 -11.65
N LEU A 58 -12.71 -7.46 -11.43
CA LEU A 58 -11.68 -7.37 -12.46
C LEU A 58 -10.76 -8.57 -12.31
N ARG A 59 -10.35 -9.18 -13.43
CA ARG A 59 -9.47 -10.35 -13.41
C ARG A 59 -8.20 -10.09 -14.21
N SER A 60 -7.12 -10.74 -13.79
CA SER A 60 -5.89 -10.90 -14.59
C SER A 60 -5.64 -12.37 -14.85
N GLU A 61 -5.20 -12.69 -16.06
CA GLU A 61 -4.78 -14.06 -16.40
C GLU A 61 -3.44 -14.37 -15.77
N ASP A 62 -2.50 -13.43 -15.88
CA ASP A 62 -1.17 -13.52 -15.29
C ASP A 62 -1.13 -12.89 -13.89
N HIS A 63 -0.15 -13.32 -13.09
CA HIS A 63 0.12 -12.73 -11.78
C HIS A 63 0.72 -11.34 -11.92
N VAL A 64 -0.06 -10.31 -11.57
CA VAL A 64 0.36 -8.89 -11.64
C VAL A 64 0.79 -8.32 -10.29
N GLY A 65 0.56 -9.05 -9.22
CA GLY A 65 0.85 -8.63 -7.85
C GLY A 65 -0.11 -7.55 -7.31
N PRO A 66 0.01 -7.21 -6.02
CA PRO A 66 -0.92 -6.30 -5.35
C PRO A 66 -0.94 -4.90 -5.97
N GLY A 67 0.20 -4.33 -6.32
CA GLY A 67 0.27 -3.02 -6.98
C GLY A 67 -0.32 -3.02 -8.38
N GLY A 68 -0.09 -4.09 -9.16
CA GLY A 68 -0.71 -4.25 -10.47
C GLY A 68 -2.23 -4.36 -10.38
N GLY A 69 -2.74 -5.12 -9.41
CA GLY A 69 -4.17 -5.23 -9.12
C GLY A 69 -4.78 -3.89 -8.70
N ARG A 70 -4.16 -3.17 -7.76
CA ARG A 70 -4.59 -1.84 -7.33
C ARG A 70 -4.60 -0.84 -8.49
N ASN A 71 -3.63 -0.88 -9.39
CA ASN A 71 -3.61 -0.02 -10.57
C ASN A 71 -4.84 -0.19 -11.46
N LYS A 72 -5.27 -1.44 -11.67
CA LYS A 72 -6.49 -1.75 -12.44
C LYS A 72 -7.75 -1.28 -11.70
N LEU A 73 -7.82 -1.54 -10.40
CA LEU A 73 -8.96 -1.18 -9.57
C LEU A 73 -9.15 0.33 -9.48
N VAL A 74 -8.09 1.10 -9.17
CA VAL A 74 -8.17 2.57 -9.09
C VAL A 74 -8.52 3.19 -10.45
N ALA A 75 -8.02 2.62 -11.55
CA ALA A 75 -8.39 3.09 -12.89
C ALA A 75 -9.87 2.85 -13.19
N ALA A 76 -10.45 1.74 -12.72
CA ALA A 76 -11.82 1.35 -12.92
C ALA A 76 -12.81 1.97 -11.92
N ALA A 77 -12.35 2.40 -10.76
CA ALA A 77 -13.16 3.06 -9.74
C ALA A 77 -13.84 4.32 -10.30
N GLN A 78 -15.09 4.55 -9.91
CA GLN A 78 -15.90 5.66 -10.42
C GLN A 78 -15.83 6.91 -9.54
N PHE A 79 -15.57 6.74 -8.23
CA PHE A 79 -15.64 7.82 -7.28
C PHE A 79 -14.30 8.50 -6.98
N GLU A 80 -14.37 9.70 -6.38
CA GLU A 80 -13.22 10.55 -6.10
C GLU A 80 -12.25 9.92 -5.09
N LEU A 81 -12.80 9.24 -4.08
CA LEU A 81 -12.02 8.58 -3.04
C LEU A 81 -12.00 7.07 -3.27
N VAL A 82 -10.83 6.46 -3.07
CA VAL A 82 -10.64 5.01 -3.25
C VAL A 82 -10.00 4.43 -1.99
N ALA A 83 -10.79 3.71 -1.20
CA ALA A 83 -10.33 2.98 -0.02
C ALA A 83 -9.75 1.63 -0.44
N SER A 84 -8.49 1.39 -0.11
CA SER A 84 -7.71 0.20 -0.52
C SER A 84 -7.51 -0.75 0.63
N PHE A 85 -7.86 -2.01 0.40
CA PHE A 85 -7.71 -3.13 1.32
C PHE A 85 -6.98 -4.29 0.66
N ASP A 86 -6.38 -5.16 1.47
CA ASP A 86 -5.94 -6.49 1.08
C ASP A 86 -7.08 -7.50 1.28
N ASP A 87 -6.94 -8.70 0.73
CA ASP A 87 -7.94 -9.77 0.90
C ASP A 87 -8.14 -10.21 2.36
N ASP A 88 -7.24 -9.83 3.26
CA ASP A 88 -7.28 -10.12 4.69
C ASP A 88 -7.18 -8.86 5.56
N SER A 89 -7.47 -7.67 5.00
CA SER A 89 -7.54 -6.41 5.76
C SER A 89 -8.91 -5.75 5.64
N TYR A 90 -9.45 -5.24 6.75
CA TYR A 90 -10.80 -4.70 6.81
C TYR A 90 -10.97 -3.65 7.93
N PRO A 91 -11.94 -2.74 7.81
CA PRO A 91 -12.27 -1.78 8.86
C PRO A 91 -12.60 -2.43 10.20
N ILE A 92 -12.12 -1.84 11.30
CA ILE A 92 -12.51 -2.25 12.67
C ILE A 92 -13.82 -1.58 13.07
N ASP A 93 -13.97 -0.32 12.67
CA ASP A 93 -15.13 0.51 13.04
C ASP A 93 -16.20 0.46 11.95
N SER A 94 -17.46 0.28 12.35
CA SER A 94 -18.58 0.22 11.42
C SER A 94 -18.84 1.56 10.69
N ASP A 95 -18.45 2.69 11.26
CA ASP A 95 -18.59 4.04 10.68
C ASP A 95 -17.32 4.51 9.92
N TYR A 96 -16.45 3.59 9.54
CA TYR A 96 -15.16 3.86 8.89
C TYR A 96 -15.27 4.82 7.69
N PHE A 97 -16.20 4.57 6.77
CA PHE A 97 -16.35 5.39 5.57
C PHE A 97 -16.90 6.79 5.90
N ALA A 98 -17.81 6.92 6.89
CA ALA A 98 -18.26 8.22 7.34
C ALA A 98 -17.12 9.05 7.97
N ARG A 99 -16.27 8.41 8.77
CA ARG A 99 -15.06 9.06 9.34
C ARG A 99 -14.10 9.49 8.22
N ALA A 100 -13.88 8.64 7.25
CA ALA A 100 -13.01 8.93 6.10
C ALA A 100 -13.47 10.20 5.35
N LEU A 101 -14.76 10.32 5.05
CA LEU A 101 -15.32 11.49 4.39
C LEU A 101 -15.06 12.77 5.19
N ARG A 102 -15.32 12.76 6.50
CA ARG A 102 -15.06 13.91 7.40
C ARG A 102 -13.58 14.31 7.41
N ILE A 103 -12.67 13.33 7.35
CA ILE A 103 -11.22 13.60 7.30
C ILE A 103 -10.85 14.31 6.00
N PHE A 104 -11.35 13.85 4.86
CA PHE A 104 -11.07 14.50 3.58
C PHE A 104 -11.73 15.86 3.41
N GLU A 105 -12.85 16.11 4.10
CA GLU A 105 -13.47 17.44 4.22
C GLU A 105 -12.60 18.39 5.04
N LYS A 106 -12.08 17.92 6.18
CA LYS A 106 -11.22 18.72 7.06
C LYS A 106 -9.83 18.98 6.49
N PHE A 107 -9.27 18.01 5.73
CA PHE A 107 -7.94 18.09 5.13
C PHE A 107 -8.03 17.96 3.59
N PRO A 108 -8.50 19.01 2.90
CA PRO A 108 -8.65 18.97 1.44
C PRO A 108 -7.32 18.80 0.70
N GLU A 109 -6.20 19.18 1.34
CA GLU A 109 -4.84 18.99 0.82
C GLU A 109 -4.29 17.56 0.98
N ALA A 110 -4.97 16.67 1.73
CA ALA A 110 -4.56 15.28 1.83
C ALA A 110 -4.80 14.55 0.50
N SER A 111 -3.74 14.10 -0.13
CA SER A 111 -3.80 13.23 -1.32
C SER A 111 -4.08 11.77 -0.94
N LEU A 112 -3.74 11.41 0.28
CA LEU A 112 -3.94 10.08 0.84
C LEU A 112 -4.12 10.18 2.35
N VAL A 113 -5.04 9.36 2.88
CA VAL A 113 -5.23 9.12 4.31
C VAL A 113 -4.90 7.67 4.60
N CYS A 114 -4.01 7.43 5.57
CA CYS A 114 -3.62 6.11 6.05
C CYS A 114 -4.24 5.83 7.40
N ALA A 115 -4.92 4.69 7.54
CA ALA A 115 -5.48 4.22 8.79
C ALA A 115 -4.39 3.60 9.69
N ALA A 116 -4.64 3.56 11.00
CA ALA A 116 -3.85 2.73 11.89
C ALA A 116 -4.12 1.25 11.61
N LEU A 117 -3.06 0.49 11.42
CA LEU A 117 -3.10 -0.93 11.06
C LEU A 117 -2.77 -1.78 12.30
N TYR A 118 -3.63 -2.76 12.57
CA TYR A 118 -3.48 -3.70 13.70
C TYR A 118 -3.44 -5.14 13.19
N HIS A 119 -2.59 -5.96 13.78
CA HIS A 119 -2.41 -7.36 13.40
C HIS A 119 -2.93 -8.31 14.48
N ALA A 120 -3.08 -9.59 14.12
CA ALA A 120 -3.45 -10.63 15.07
C ALA A 120 -2.44 -10.71 16.23
N GLY A 121 -2.96 -10.69 17.46
CA GLY A 121 -2.15 -10.68 18.69
C GLY A 121 -1.71 -9.30 19.18
N GLU A 122 -1.99 -8.24 18.44
CA GLU A 122 -1.78 -6.87 18.89
C GLU A 122 -3.01 -6.34 19.65
N SER A 123 -2.78 -5.51 20.67
CA SER A 123 -3.86 -4.79 21.33
C SER A 123 -4.36 -3.68 20.41
N ILE A 124 -5.65 -3.71 20.08
CA ILE A 124 -6.27 -2.64 19.29
C ILE A 124 -6.29 -1.38 20.16
N GLY A 125 -5.60 -0.34 19.70
CA GLY A 125 -5.57 0.96 20.36
C GLY A 125 -6.95 1.60 20.42
N LEU A 126 -7.11 2.54 21.35
CA LEU A 126 -8.34 3.34 21.47
C LEU A 126 -8.60 4.13 20.19
N ASP A 127 -9.85 4.50 20.00
CA ASP A 127 -10.31 5.40 18.96
C ASP A 127 -9.86 6.84 19.29
N GLU A 128 -8.67 7.20 18.84
CA GLU A 128 -8.07 8.52 19.09
C GLU A 128 -8.19 9.43 17.87
N ARG A 129 -8.71 10.63 18.11
CA ARG A 129 -8.70 11.70 17.10
C ARG A 129 -7.31 12.34 17.00
N SER A 130 -6.29 11.53 16.73
CA SER A 130 -4.92 11.98 16.50
C SER A 130 -4.57 11.83 15.01
N ALA A 131 -3.85 12.80 14.46
CA ALA A 131 -3.40 12.77 13.09
C ALA A 131 -2.02 13.41 12.94
N HIS A 132 -1.29 13.00 11.91
CA HIS A 132 -0.02 13.61 11.54
C HIS A 132 0.24 13.48 10.04
N TRP A 133 0.96 14.44 9.48
CA TRP A 133 1.51 14.30 8.14
C TRP A 133 2.67 13.32 8.18
N ALA A 134 2.59 12.30 7.35
CA ALA A 134 3.55 11.21 7.27
C ALA A 134 4.23 11.15 5.91
N ALA A 135 5.35 10.46 5.85
CA ALA A 135 6.05 10.19 4.59
C ALA A 135 5.59 8.90 3.93
N ASP A 136 5.16 7.91 4.71
CA ASP A 136 4.82 6.57 4.26
C ASP A 136 3.36 6.23 4.58
N PHE A 137 2.84 5.17 3.97
CA PHE A 137 1.50 4.62 4.20
C PHE A 137 1.49 3.10 3.99
N SER A 138 0.39 2.44 4.36
CA SER A 138 0.16 1.01 4.13
C SER A 138 -0.88 0.81 3.02
N GLY A 139 -0.55 0.07 1.97
CA GLY A 139 -1.40 -0.11 0.79
C GLY A 139 -2.74 -0.80 1.06
N GLY A 140 -2.77 -1.71 2.06
CA GLY A 140 -4.00 -2.41 2.50
C GLY A 140 -4.81 -1.67 3.58
N ALA A 141 -4.46 -0.41 3.91
CA ALA A 141 -5.13 0.38 4.94
C ALA A 141 -5.10 1.89 4.62
N CYS A 142 -5.41 2.26 3.40
CA CYS A 142 -5.35 3.66 2.98
C CYS A 142 -6.51 4.05 2.07
N ILE A 143 -6.73 5.35 1.95
CA ILE A 143 -7.74 5.94 1.07
C ILE A 143 -7.03 6.98 0.22
N PHE A 144 -7.08 6.83 -1.10
CA PHE A 144 -6.50 7.77 -2.06
C PHE A 144 -7.54 8.78 -2.53
N ARG A 145 -7.11 10.04 -2.81
CA ARG A 145 -7.77 10.78 -3.89
C ARG A 145 -7.38 10.10 -5.20
N ARG A 146 -8.39 9.57 -5.91
CA ARG A 146 -8.20 8.80 -7.15
C ARG A 146 -7.30 9.53 -8.14
N GLN A 147 -7.57 10.82 -8.39
CA GLN A 147 -6.80 11.59 -9.34
C GLN A 147 -5.33 11.77 -8.91
N ALA A 148 -5.07 12.03 -7.62
CA ALA A 148 -3.70 12.13 -7.11
C ALA A 148 -2.89 10.85 -7.31
N PHE A 149 -3.53 9.67 -7.14
CA PHE A 149 -2.90 8.39 -7.42
C PHE A 149 -2.56 8.21 -8.91
N LEU A 150 -3.49 8.60 -9.80
CA LEU A 150 -3.31 8.50 -11.26
C LEU A 150 -2.21 9.44 -11.74
N ASP A 151 -2.22 10.70 -11.30
CA ASP A 151 -1.23 11.72 -11.66
C ASP A 151 0.16 11.40 -11.13
N ALA A 152 0.25 10.75 -9.98
CA ALA A 152 1.51 10.25 -9.45
C ALA A 152 2.09 9.07 -10.25
N GLY A 153 1.38 8.55 -11.26
CA GLY A 153 1.83 7.49 -12.16
C GLY A 153 1.64 6.08 -11.63
N ARG A 154 0.74 5.89 -10.64
CA ARG A 154 0.33 4.58 -10.15
C ARG A 154 1.46 3.80 -9.46
N TYR A 155 1.24 2.56 -9.06
CA TYR A 155 2.31 1.68 -8.56
C TYR A 155 3.20 1.17 -9.69
N VAL A 156 4.48 0.99 -9.43
CA VAL A 156 5.34 0.13 -10.25
C VAL A 156 4.93 -1.32 -9.98
N PRO A 157 4.37 -2.05 -10.97
CA PRO A 157 3.88 -3.39 -10.72
C PRO A 157 5.05 -4.36 -10.50
N LEU A 158 5.13 -4.95 -9.32
CA LEU A 158 6.16 -5.90 -8.94
C LEU A 158 5.51 -7.20 -8.46
N PRO A 159 6.00 -8.39 -8.89
CA PRO A 159 5.49 -9.67 -8.39
C PRO A 159 5.68 -9.85 -6.89
N VAL A 160 6.74 -9.27 -6.33
CA VAL A 160 7.01 -9.17 -4.90
C VAL A 160 7.19 -7.70 -4.54
N ALA A 161 6.12 -7.07 -4.15
CA ALA A 161 6.06 -5.61 -3.91
C ALA A 161 6.72 -5.15 -2.61
N TYR A 162 6.99 -6.05 -1.71
CA TYR A 162 7.38 -5.80 -0.33
C TYR A 162 8.47 -4.72 -0.17
N GLY A 163 8.11 -3.67 0.58
CA GLY A 163 9.02 -2.59 0.96
C GLY A 163 9.30 -1.54 -0.12
N MET A 164 8.56 -1.54 -1.22
CA MET A 164 8.80 -0.57 -2.29
C MET A 164 7.55 0.15 -2.78
N GLU A 165 6.46 -0.53 -3.08
CA GLU A 165 5.33 0.06 -3.81
C GLU A 165 4.81 1.34 -3.15
N GLU A 166 4.54 1.28 -1.85
CA GLU A 166 4.02 2.40 -1.08
C GLU A 166 5.05 3.53 -0.98
N VAL A 167 6.31 3.19 -0.67
CA VAL A 167 7.40 4.17 -0.54
C VAL A 167 7.68 4.87 -1.87
N ASP A 168 7.65 4.13 -2.97
CA ASP A 168 7.81 4.66 -4.32
C ASP A 168 6.71 5.66 -4.69
N LEU A 169 5.45 5.28 -4.46
CA LEU A 169 4.31 6.15 -4.70
C LEU A 169 4.31 7.37 -3.78
N ALA A 170 4.65 7.18 -2.49
CA ALA A 170 4.74 8.26 -1.51
C ALA A 170 5.77 9.33 -1.91
N ILE A 171 6.95 8.93 -2.39
CA ILE A 171 7.96 9.87 -2.90
C ILE A 171 7.43 10.66 -4.11
N ARG A 172 6.69 10.03 -5.01
CA ARG A 172 6.11 10.68 -6.19
C ARG A 172 4.98 11.63 -5.80
N LEU A 173 4.07 11.23 -4.91
CA LEU A 173 3.05 12.12 -4.34
C LEU A 173 3.71 13.33 -3.67
N HIS A 174 4.71 13.10 -2.82
CA HIS A 174 5.45 14.18 -2.16
C HIS A 174 6.15 15.13 -3.16
N SER A 175 6.66 14.60 -4.28
CA SER A 175 7.29 15.42 -5.34
C SER A 175 6.32 16.35 -6.05
N GLN A 176 5.05 16.00 -6.06
CA GLN A 176 3.95 16.80 -6.65
C GLN A 176 3.27 17.72 -5.63
N GLY A 177 3.78 17.80 -4.39
CA GLY A 177 3.19 18.59 -3.31
C GLY A 177 2.04 17.87 -2.57
N GLY A 178 1.74 16.61 -2.92
CA GLY A 178 0.74 15.80 -2.25
C GLY A 178 1.16 15.46 -0.82
N LYS A 179 0.17 15.42 0.08
CA LYS A 179 0.37 15.12 1.51
C LYS A 179 -0.29 13.79 1.89
N ILE A 180 0.35 13.05 2.75
CA ILE A 180 -0.14 11.80 3.34
C ILE A 180 -0.50 12.07 4.79
N LEU A 181 -1.75 11.87 5.17
CA LEU A 181 -2.23 11.99 6.55
C LEU A 181 -2.33 10.58 7.15
N THR A 182 -1.75 10.36 8.30
CA THR A 182 -1.95 9.14 9.09
C THR A 182 -2.78 9.46 10.33
N THR A 183 -3.77 8.62 10.65
CA THR A 183 -4.65 8.84 11.80
C THR A 183 -5.04 7.54 12.48
N ARG A 184 -5.22 7.60 13.82
CA ARG A 184 -5.79 6.52 14.63
C ARG A 184 -7.32 6.56 14.71
N TRP A 185 -7.94 7.58 14.15
CA TRP A 185 -9.40 7.64 14.05
C TRP A 185 -9.96 6.72 12.97
N LEU A 186 -9.14 6.31 11.99
CA LEU A 186 -9.40 5.19 11.08
C LEU A 186 -8.56 4.00 11.52
N ARG A 187 -9.20 2.85 11.72
CA ARG A 187 -8.56 1.63 12.18
C ARG A 187 -8.88 0.48 11.25
N VAL A 188 -7.84 -0.24 10.84
CA VAL A 188 -7.94 -1.42 9.97
C VAL A 188 -7.29 -2.59 10.68
N PHE A 189 -7.95 -3.73 10.66
CA PHE A 189 -7.36 -5.00 11.10
C PHE A 189 -6.80 -5.74 9.89
N HIS A 190 -5.58 -6.25 10.01
CA HIS A 190 -4.91 -7.04 8.99
C HIS A 190 -4.65 -8.44 9.55
N ASN A 191 -5.45 -9.40 9.12
CA ASN A 191 -5.43 -10.79 9.60
C ASN A 191 -4.31 -11.60 8.94
N THR A 192 -3.12 -11.03 8.88
CA THR A 192 -1.94 -11.69 8.31
C THR A 192 -1.10 -12.37 9.38
N ASP A 193 -0.50 -13.51 9.04
CA ASP A 193 0.53 -14.12 9.86
C ASP A 193 1.88 -13.43 9.61
N LEU A 194 2.34 -12.64 10.59
CA LEU A 194 3.61 -11.94 10.53
C LEU A 194 4.83 -12.87 10.33
N LYS A 195 4.69 -14.18 10.60
CA LYS A 195 5.74 -15.17 10.31
C LYS A 195 6.06 -15.28 8.83
N ARG A 196 5.10 -14.98 7.95
CA ARG A 196 5.31 -14.94 6.49
C ARG A 196 6.35 -13.92 6.06
N HIS A 197 6.57 -12.87 6.85
CA HIS A 197 7.64 -11.90 6.60
C HIS A 197 9.05 -12.51 6.68
N GLY A 198 9.19 -13.70 7.26
CA GLY A 198 10.43 -14.49 7.30
C GLY A 198 10.72 -15.31 6.05
N ASP A 199 9.82 -15.35 5.06
CA ASP A 199 10.02 -16.07 3.82
C ASP A 199 11.29 -15.56 3.10
N PRO A 200 12.17 -16.47 2.65
CA PRO A 200 13.38 -16.10 1.90
C PRO A 200 13.10 -15.31 0.62
N ARG A 201 11.94 -15.51 -0.02
CA ARG A 201 11.53 -14.74 -1.22
C ARG A 201 11.22 -13.30 -0.85
N VAL A 202 10.50 -13.07 0.25
CA VAL A 202 10.20 -11.73 0.78
C VAL A 202 11.49 -11.03 1.21
N THR A 203 12.40 -11.74 1.88
CA THR A 203 13.72 -11.22 2.25
C THR A 203 14.50 -10.78 1.01
N ALA A 204 14.60 -11.63 -0.01
CA ALA A 204 15.30 -11.30 -1.25
C ALA A 204 14.65 -10.11 -1.98
N GLY A 205 13.33 -10.13 -2.14
CA GLY A 205 12.57 -9.04 -2.75
C GLY A 205 12.80 -7.71 -2.04
N SER A 206 12.76 -7.70 -0.71
CA SER A 206 12.95 -6.45 0.07
C SER A 206 14.33 -5.79 -0.12
N ILE A 207 15.36 -6.58 -0.39
CA ILE A 207 16.71 -6.06 -0.69
C ILE A 207 16.76 -5.49 -2.11
N ALA A 208 16.29 -6.26 -3.09
CA ALA A 208 16.30 -5.86 -4.50
C ALA A 208 15.40 -4.62 -4.73
N ASN A 209 14.22 -4.58 -4.11
CA ASN A 209 13.29 -3.47 -4.19
C ASN A 209 13.84 -2.18 -3.60
N LEU A 210 14.59 -2.25 -2.49
CA LEU A 210 15.19 -1.07 -1.89
C LEU A 210 16.27 -0.46 -2.80
N ALA A 211 17.08 -1.29 -3.44
CA ALA A 211 18.03 -0.85 -4.45
C ALA A 211 17.34 -0.27 -5.69
N LEU A 212 16.26 -0.91 -6.15
CA LEU A 212 15.43 -0.44 -7.25
C LEU A 212 14.82 0.93 -6.94
N LEU A 213 14.27 1.14 -5.74
CA LEU A 213 13.71 2.42 -5.30
C LEU A 213 14.73 3.54 -5.42
N ALA A 214 15.96 3.32 -4.91
CA ALA A 214 17.03 4.31 -5.01
C ALA A 214 17.40 4.61 -6.48
N TYR A 215 17.48 3.57 -7.32
CA TYR A 215 17.71 3.73 -8.75
C TYR A 215 16.59 4.54 -9.43
N LEU A 216 15.33 4.21 -9.16
CA LEU A 216 14.20 4.83 -9.84
C LEU A 216 13.98 6.29 -9.42
N ARG A 217 14.16 6.62 -8.13
CA ARG A 217 13.69 7.90 -7.56
C ARG A 217 14.81 8.82 -7.10
N TYR A 218 15.98 8.30 -6.76
CA TYR A 218 17.06 9.18 -6.30
C TYR A 218 17.90 9.69 -7.49
N PRO A 219 18.26 10.98 -7.49
CA PRO A 219 19.27 11.49 -8.42
C PRO A 219 20.63 10.82 -8.12
N VAL A 220 21.47 10.65 -9.13
CA VAL A 220 22.76 9.93 -9.04
C VAL A 220 23.59 10.42 -7.83
N SER A 221 23.60 11.74 -7.61
CA SER A 221 24.34 12.32 -6.48
C SER A 221 23.85 11.92 -5.07
N LEU A 222 22.69 11.26 -4.96
CA LEU A 222 22.14 10.72 -3.71
C LEU A 222 22.13 9.19 -3.66
N TRP A 223 22.73 8.51 -4.64
CA TRP A 223 22.80 7.04 -4.62
C TRP A 223 23.56 6.50 -3.42
N GLY A 224 24.52 7.27 -2.87
CA GLY A 224 25.18 6.92 -1.60
C GLY A 224 24.20 6.71 -0.44
N ILE A 225 23.10 7.48 -0.40
CA ILE A 225 22.02 7.28 0.59
C ILE A 225 21.34 5.92 0.34
N GLY A 226 21.02 5.60 -0.92
CA GLY A 226 20.43 4.32 -1.30
C GLY A 226 21.31 3.13 -0.91
N VAL A 227 22.61 3.22 -1.18
CA VAL A 227 23.58 2.20 -0.77
C VAL A 227 23.59 2.04 0.76
N GLY A 228 23.61 3.15 1.51
CA GLY A 228 23.54 3.13 2.97
C GLY A 228 22.24 2.50 3.50
N GLN A 229 21.10 2.77 2.84
CA GLN A 229 19.81 2.14 3.18
C GLN A 229 19.84 0.63 2.92
N CYS A 230 20.40 0.18 1.80
CA CYS A 230 20.58 -1.26 1.52
C CYS A 230 21.50 -1.92 2.54
N ALA A 231 22.64 -1.30 2.88
CA ALA A 231 23.56 -1.81 3.88
C ALA A 231 22.88 -1.91 5.27
N ASN A 232 22.13 -0.89 5.67
CA ASN A 232 21.37 -0.92 6.92
C ASN A 232 20.31 -2.04 6.93
N ARG A 233 19.62 -2.26 5.80
CA ARG A 233 18.67 -3.36 5.66
C ARG A 233 19.36 -4.72 5.82
N LEU A 234 20.51 -4.92 5.20
CA LEU A 234 21.30 -6.14 5.33
C LEU A 234 21.74 -6.39 6.77
N LEU A 235 22.26 -5.36 7.45
CA LEU A 235 22.64 -5.44 8.84
C LEU A 235 21.45 -5.79 9.74
N TRP A 236 20.31 -5.17 9.51
CA TRP A 236 19.09 -5.47 10.25
C TRP A 236 18.66 -6.95 10.07
N LEU A 237 18.66 -7.45 8.83
CA LEU A 237 18.32 -8.85 8.52
C LEU A 237 19.26 -9.83 9.22
N LEU A 238 20.56 -9.54 9.21
CA LEU A 238 21.58 -10.37 9.89
C LEU A 238 21.38 -10.38 11.41
N ARG A 239 21.13 -9.22 12.02
CA ARG A 239 20.88 -9.09 13.47
C ARG A 239 19.63 -9.83 13.92
N HIS A 240 18.61 -9.93 13.07
CA HIS A 240 17.35 -10.63 13.37
C HIS A 240 17.33 -12.08 12.88
N GLY A 241 18.49 -12.66 12.54
CA GLY A 241 18.61 -14.07 12.13
C GLY A 241 18.02 -14.41 10.75
N ARG A 242 17.56 -13.43 9.99
CA ARG A 242 16.96 -13.60 8.66
C ARG A 242 18.03 -13.69 7.56
N ARG A 243 18.84 -14.75 7.61
CA ARG A 243 19.97 -14.93 6.67
C ARG A 243 19.54 -15.52 5.32
N ARG A 244 18.48 -16.35 5.32
CA ARG A 244 17.98 -17.00 4.09
C ARG A 244 17.40 -15.94 3.15
N GLY A 245 17.83 -15.98 1.88
CA GLY A 245 17.39 -15.02 0.86
C GLY A 245 18.31 -13.80 0.67
N ILE A 246 19.25 -13.50 1.58
CA ILE A 246 20.14 -12.33 1.44
C ILE A 246 20.97 -12.39 0.17
N LEU A 247 21.70 -13.49 -0.06
CA LEU A 247 22.54 -13.65 -1.26
C LEU A 247 21.70 -13.51 -2.52
N ARG A 248 20.55 -14.21 -2.57
CA ARG A 248 19.61 -14.10 -3.68
C ARG A 248 19.14 -12.66 -3.88
N GLY A 249 18.81 -11.93 -2.80
CA GLY A 249 18.37 -10.53 -2.89
C GLY A 249 19.45 -9.62 -3.48
N VAL A 250 20.71 -9.80 -3.08
CA VAL A 250 21.83 -9.03 -3.62
C VAL A 250 22.06 -9.36 -5.12
N THR A 251 22.07 -10.65 -5.49
CA THR A 251 22.27 -11.07 -6.89
C THR A 251 21.10 -10.68 -7.80
N MET A 252 19.90 -10.51 -7.24
CA MET A 252 18.73 -10.02 -7.98
C MET A 252 18.82 -8.52 -8.35
N ILE A 253 19.63 -7.71 -7.68
CA ILE A 253 19.64 -6.25 -7.90
C ILE A 253 19.89 -5.89 -9.38
N PRO A 254 20.94 -6.37 -10.06
CA PRO A 254 21.21 -5.97 -11.46
C PRO A 254 20.06 -6.30 -12.42
N PRO A 255 19.57 -7.55 -12.52
CA PRO A 255 18.46 -7.87 -13.41
C PRO A 255 17.18 -7.11 -13.04
N HIS A 256 16.87 -6.99 -11.74
CA HIS A 256 15.67 -6.29 -11.27
C HIS A 256 15.67 -4.80 -11.64
N VAL A 257 16.81 -4.12 -11.52
CA VAL A 257 16.99 -2.74 -11.97
C VAL A 257 16.87 -2.64 -13.49
N TRP A 258 17.46 -3.58 -14.23
CA TRP A 258 17.39 -3.59 -15.69
C TRP A 258 15.96 -3.77 -16.22
N GLU A 259 15.22 -4.72 -15.69
CA GLU A 259 13.83 -5.00 -16.08
C GLU A 259 12.91 -3.79 -15.82
N ASN A 260 13.14 -3.10 -14.71
CA ASN A 260 12.30 -1.98 -14.28
C ASN A 260 12.84 -0.59 -14.67
N ARG A 261 13.93 -0.50 -15.45
CA ARG A 261 14.58 0.77 -15.84
C ARG A 261 13.64 1.77 -16.53
N ARG A 262 12.61 1.27 -17.22
CA ARG A 262 11.61 2.11 -17.89
C ARG A 262 10.81 3.01 -16.93
N TYR A 263 10.72 2.63 -15.65
CA TYR A 263 10.03 3.40 -14.61
C TYR A 263 10.93 4.45 -13.95
N ARG A 264 12.18 4.61 -14.42
CA ARG A 264 13.10 5.58 -13.84
C ARG A 264 12.62 7.01 -14.09
N ALA A 265 12.30 7.70 -13.00
CA ALA A 265 11.93 9.12 -12.96
C ALA A 265 12.46 9.70 -11.65
N PRO A 266 13.74 10.12 -11.59
CA PRO A 266 14.34 10.66 -10.37
C PRO A 266 13.65 11.95 -9.96
N VAL A 267 13.40 12.11 -8.67
CA VAL A 267 12.92 13.37 -8.10
C VAL A 267 14.12 14.28 -7.75
N SER A 268 13.86 15.55 -7.44
CA SER A 268 14.93 16.49 -7.09
C SER A 268 15.59 16.14 -5.75
N LYS A 269 16.85 16.57 -5.55
CA LYS A 269 17.55 16.41 -4.25
C LYS A 269 16.76 17.01 -3.08
N LYS A 270 16.08 18.14 -3.31
CA LYS A 270 15.25 18.81 -2.31
C LYS A 270 14.10 17.91 -1.88
N VAL A 271 13.42 17.28 -2.83
CA VAL A 271 12.31 16.33 -2.57
C VAL A 271 12.78 15.11 -1.77
N VAL A 272 13.89 14.46 -2.16
CA VAL A 272 14.41 13.32 -1.38
C VAL A 272 14.72 13.73 0.06
N ARG A 273 15.37 14.88 0.25
CA ARG A 273 15.75 15.36 1.59
C ARG A 273 14.53 15.72 2.43
N SER A 274 13.55 16.42 1.88
CA SER A 274 12.31 16.79 2.59
C SER A 274 11.47 15.55 2.92
N TYR A 275 11.37 14.58 2.01
CA TYR A 275 10.74 13.29 2.26
C TYR A 275 11.41 12.54 3.43
N LEU A 276 12.74 12.42 3.42
CA LEU A 276 13.48 11.75 4.49
C LEU A 276 13.41 12.49 5.82
N ALA A 277 13.30 13.83 5.80
CA ALA A 277 13.09 14.64 7.00
C ALA A 277 11.71 14.38 7.59
N LEU A 278 10.64 14.40 6.77
CA LEU A 278 9.27 14.08 7.19
C LEU A 278 9.16 12.66 7.76
N ARG A 279 9.87 11.71 7.18
CA ARG A 279 9.91 10.33 7.66
C ARG A 279 10.51 10.20 9.07
N ARG A 280 11.46 11.07 9.42
CA ARG A 280 12.12 11.10 10.76
C ARG A 280 11.30 11.85 11.78
N ALA A 281 10.58 12.87 11.35
CA ALA A 281 9.83 13.77 12.21
C ALA A 281 8.46 14.07 11.56
N PRO A 282 7.46 13.18 11.71
CA PRO A 282 6.10 13.43 11.30
C PRO A 282 5.54 14.69 11.95
N VAL A 283 4.69 15.44 11.24
CA VAL A 283 4.13 16.71 11.72
C VAL A 283 2.72 16.46 12.27
N VAL A 284 2.56 16.60 13.58
CA VAL A 284 1.26 16.44 14.27
C VAL A 284 0.30 17.54 13.82
N VAL A 285 -0.96 17.16 13.60
CA VAL A 285 -2.06 18.06 13.28
C VAL A 285 -3.30 17.70 14.10
N GLU A 286 -4.19 18.65 14.31
CA GLU A 286 -5.45 18.41 15.02
C GLU A 286 -6.51 17.86 14.06
N LEU A 287 -7.14 16.76 14.46
CA LEU A 287 -8.21 16.09 13.72
C LEU A 287 -9.60 16.56 14.17
#